data_66e8ee683746c6437e8b08e896d780a8
#
_entry.id   66e8ee683746c6437e8b08e896d780a8
#
_cell.length_a   1.000
_cell.length_b   1.000
_cell.length_c   1.000
_cell.angle_alpha   90.00
_cell.angle_beta   90.00
_cell.angle_gamma   90.00
#
_symmetry.space_group_name_H-M   'P 1'
#
loop_
_entity.id
_entity.type
_entity.pdbx_description
1 polymer ?
#
loop_
_entity_poly.entity_id
_entity_poly.type
_entity_poly.pdbx_seq_one_letter_code
_entity_poly.pdbx_strand_id
1 'polypeptide(L)'
;MEMQEWRRLAFRSVCLLVGVLLITFAGTVYSQENLKQRGNDGNRTAQTQKLSEIEHVEAHVMKHEELSRLGEHYIEISKTVTGQAVSVRLDNDYMERTMTLIMKGASVRGYGRTSIKYHGGDGNFRKEEVIKKQKVSQTHETARFIFHMNRIYEPELLESEEACYIVLRRPKEVYSHVVVIDAGHGGDDEGTGSVDWKYREKDSALKIVGCLKQILDGTDIKAYYTRLDDRDVSKRDRVRLAKDAGADVLISVHCNASDAYDTTAKGVETLYSGRKETTAGNLSSRQLAKDILDEVCEATDRQRRKVIRRDQLYLMHHADVPVTIVEVGYMTNRSDMRYLKKQKNQREIAQGIYNGLCKSLKRKERN
;
A
#
# COMPACT_ATOMS: atom_id res chain seq x y z
N MET A 1 2.80 43.03 -0.96
CA MET A 1 2.58 41.66 -0.45
C MET A 1 1.70 40.80 -1.37
N GLU A 2 0.69 41.38 -2.01
CA GLU A 2 -0.27 40.65 -2.89
C GLU A 2 0.29 40.05 -4.18
N MET A 3 1.26 40.69 -4.84
CA MET A 3 1.73 40.26 -6.16
C MET A 3 2.63 38.99 -6.12
N GLN A 4 3.25 38.70 -5.01
CA GLN A 4 4.05 37.48 -4.83
C GLN A 4 3.17 36.23 -4.53
N GLU A 5 2.07 36.41 -3.84
CA GLU A 5 1.10 35.32 -3.59
C GLU A 5 0.38 34.88 -4.85
N TRP A 6 -0.03 35.82 -5.70
CA TRP A 6 -0.64 35.52 -7.00
C TRP A 6 0.31 34.76 -7.94
N ARG A 7 1.60 35.09 -7.92
CA ARG A 7 2.60 34.34 -8.70
C ARG A 7 2.82 32.91 -8.18
N ARG A 8 2.73 32.68 -6.86
CA ARG A 8 2.84 31.35 -6.26
C ARG A 8 1.60 30.50 -6.56
N LEU A 9 0.40 31.09 -6.52
CA LEU A 9 -0.85 30.40 -6.87
C LEU A 9 -0.91 30.08 -8.37
N ALA A 10 -0.56 30.99 -9.25
CA ALA A 10 -0.50 30.75 -10.68
C ALA A 10 0.51 29.68 -11.06
N PHE A 11 1.69 29.65 -10.42
CA PHE A 11 2.71 28.63 -10.67
C PHE A 11 2.25 27.23 -10.21
N ARG A 12 1.61 27.15 -9.04
CA ARG A 12 1.02 25.89 -8.55
C ARG A 12 -0.09 25.35 -9.48
N SER A 13 -0.94 26.22 -10.00
CA SER A 13 -2.01 25.85 -10.94
C SER A 13 -1.46 25.39 -12.29
N VAL A 14 -0.39 25.98 -12.79
CA VAL A 14 0.27 25.56 -14.04
C VAL A 14 0.98 24.22 -13.86
N CYS A 15 1.66 23.99 -12.73
CA CYS A 15 2.31 22.71 -12.44
C CYS A 15 1.29 21.56 -12.29
N LEU A 16 0.14 21.82 -11.68
CA LEU A 16 -0.97 20.85 -11.59
C LEU A 16 -1.57 20.53 -12.96
N LEU A 17 -1.78 21.54 -13.83
CA LEU A 17 -2.30 21.35 -15.19
C LEU A 17 -1.32 20.58 -16.09
N VAL A 18 -0.02 20.85 -15.99
CA VAL A 18 1.00 20.15 -16.75
C VAL A 18 1.16 18.70 -16.24
N GLY A 19 1.10 18.47 -14.94
CA GLY A 19 1.11 17.12 -14.36
C GLY A 19 -0.08 16.28 -14.80
N VAL A 20 -1.30 16.83 -14.77
CA VAL A 20 -2.52 16.15 -15.24
C VAL A 20 -2.46 15.86 -16.74
N LEU A 21 -1.96 16.80 -17.57
CA LEU A 21 -1.80 16.59 -19.02
C LEU A 21 -0.75 15.51 -19.36
N LEU A 22 0.34 15.40 -18.61
CA LEU A 22 1.35 14.36 -18.81
C LEU A 22 0.85 12.98 -18.39
N ILE A 23 0.07 12.90 -17.31
CA ILE A 23 -0.54 11.65 -16.84
C ILE A 23 -1.63 11.17 -17.81
N THR A 24 -2.46 12.07 -18.34
CA THR A 24 -3.48 11.72 -19.35
C THR A 24 -2.85 11.32 -20.69
N PHE A 25 -1.75 11.97 -21.10
CA PHE A 25 -1.04 11.63 -22.35
C PHE A 25 -0.30 10.28 -22.22
N ALA A 26 0.36 10.01 -21.10
CA ALA A 26 0.98 8.71 -20.81
C ALA A 26 -0.06 7.59 -20.72
N GLY A 27 -1.20 7.84 -20.08
CA GLY A 27 -2.32 6.90 -19.97
C GLY A 27 -2.97 6.58 -21.32
N THR A 28 -3.10 7.57 -22.22
CA THR A 28 -3.67 7.35 -23.57
C THR A 28 -2.70 6.64 -24.51
N VAL A 29 -1.40 6.93 -24.46
CA VAL A 29 -0.38 6.21 -25.23
C VAL A 29 -0.30 4.75 -24.78
N TYR A 30 -0.26 4.49 -23.47
CA TYR A 30 -0.25 3.15 -22.90
C TYR A 30 -1.51 2.35 -23.24
N SER A 31 -2.67 3.00 -23.28
CA SER A 31 -3.96 2.40 -23.66
C SER A 31 -4.01 2.08 -25.17
N GLN A 32 -3.45 2.91 -26.03
CA GLN A 32 -3.45 2.68 -27.49
C GLN A 32 -2.45 1.58 -27.91
N GLU A 33 -1.30 1.45 -27.25
CA GLU A 33 -0.37 0.35 -27.53
C GLU A 33 -0.95 -0.99 -27.09
N ASN A 34 -1.65 -1.05 -25.96
CA ASN A 34 -2.34 -2.27 -25.51
C ASN A 34 -3.54 -2.67 -26.37
N LEU A 35 -4.20 -1.71 -27.04
CA LEU A 35 -5.29 -2.01 -27.97
C LEU A 35 -4.78 -2.54 -29.34
N LYS A 36 -3.62 -2.12 -29.80
CA LYS A 36 -2.99 -2.64 -31.04
C LYS A 36 -2.42 -4.05 -30.88
N GLN A 37 -2.02 -4.46 -29.69
CA GLN A 37 -1.54 -5.82 -29.42
C GLN A 37 -2.67 -6.86 -29.22
N ARG A 38 -3.93 -6.44 -29.03
CA ARG A 38 -5.09 -7.34 -28.83
C ARG A 38 -5.70 -7.91 -30.11
N GLY A 39 -5.16 -7.56 -31.29
CA GLY A 39 -5.68 -7.98 -32.60
C GLY A 39 -5.14 -9.29 -33.16
N ASN A 40 -4.19 -9.95 -32.51
CA ASN A 40 -3.65 -11.21 -33.01
C ASN A 40 -3.08 -12.05 -31.87
N ASP A 41 -3.93 -12.86 -31.24
CA ASP A 41 -3.57 -14.14 -30.61
C ASP A 41 -4.73 -14.64 -29.71
N GLY A 42 -5.61 -15.39 -30.32
CA GLY A 42 -6.52 -16.31 -29.59
C GLY A 42 -5.69 -17.49 -29.07
N ASN A 43 -5.03 -17.37 -27.99
CA ASN A 43 -4.63 -18.36 -26.99
C ASN A 43 -3.38 -17.90 -26.23
N ARG A 44 -3.53 -16.94 -25.32
CA ARG A 44 -2.56 -16.71 -24.24
C ARG A 44 -3.29 -16.74 -22.92
N THR A 45 -3.02 -17.79 -22.15
CA THR A 45 -3.26 -17.82 -20.70
C THR A 45 -2.86 -16.48 -20.11
N ALA A 46 -3.81 -15.75 -19.52
CA ALA A 46 -3.55 -14.54 -18.80
C ALA A 46 -2.46 -14.82 -17.74
N GLN A 47 -1.23 -14.41 -18.00
CA GLN A 47 -0.22 -14.35 -16.98
C GLN A 47 -0.72 -13.35 -15.94
N THR A 48 -1.16 -13.88 -14.81
CA THR A 48 -1.53 -13.10 -13.64
C THR A 48 -0.25 -12.35 -13.23
N GLN A 49 -0.21 -11.05 -13.45
CA GLN A 49 0.90 -10.22 -12.99
C GLN A 49 1.01 -10.43 -11.48
N LYS A 50 2.13 -10.96 -11.01
CA LYS A 50 2.35 -11.22 -9.57
C LYS A 50 2.38 -9.86 -8.88
N LEU A 51 1.37 -9.63 -8.04
CA LEU A 51 1.33 -8.46 -7.17
C LEU A 51 2.45 -8.60 -6.12
N SER A 52 3.07 -7.50 -5.74
CA SER A 52 4.18 -7.47 -4.78
C SER A 52 3.99 -6.31 -3.81
N GLU A 53 4.40 -6.50 -2.57
CA GLU A 53 4.53 -5.45 -1.56
C GLU A 53 5.85 -4.70 -1.68
N ILE A 54 6.77 -5.19 -2.52
CA ILE A 54 8.01 -4.50 -2.82
C ILE A 54 7.73 -3.46 -3.91
N GLU A 55 7.86 -2.20 -3.54
CA GLU A 55 7.76 -1.08 -4.47
C GLU A 55 9.11 -0.87 -5.15
N HIS A 56 9.11 -0.81 -6.48
CA HIS A 56 10.28 -0.50 -7.27
C HIS A 56 10.29 0.98 -7.61
N VAL A 57 11.28 1.70 -7.12
CA VAL A 57 11.45 3.14 -7.33
C VAL A 57 12.56 3.35 -8.34
N GLU A 58 12.20 3.92 -9.48
CA GLU A 58 13.14 4.27 -10.55
C GLU A 58 13.89 5.57 -10.20
N ALA A 59 15.12 5.68 -10.67
CA ALA A 59 15.92 6.86 -10.44
C ALA A 59 15.51 8.00 -11.39
N HIS A 60 15.34 9.19 -10.84
CA HIS A 60 15.19 10.41 -11.62
C HIS A 60 16.55 11.14 -11.71
N VAL A 61 16.99 11.43 -12.94
CA VAL A 61 18.23 12.19 -13.17
C VAL A 61 18.01 13.64 -12.72
N MET A 62 18.81 14.07 -11.77
CA MET A 62 18.73 15.38 -11.15
C MET A 62 19.74 16.35 -11.76
N LYS A 63 19.30 17.56 -12.08
CA LYS A 63 20.20 18.65 -12.46
C LYS A 63 20.85 19.25 -11.22
N HIS A 64 22.07 19.75 -11.34
CA HIS A 64 22.84 20.32 -10.22
C HIS A 64 22.08 21.41 -9.44
N GLU A 65 21.24 22.19 -10.12
CA GLU A 65 20.41 23.26 -9.52
C GLU A 65 19.30 22.72 -8.61
N GLU A 66 18.99 21.43 -8.68
CA GLU A 66 17.93 20.79 -7.89
C GLU A 66 18.41 20.20 -6.55
N LEU A 67 19.73 20.20 -6.30
CA LEU A 67 20.29 19.73 -5.02
C LEU A 67 19.71 20.45 -3.80
N SER A 68 19.35 21.73 -3.94
CA SER A 68 18.67 22.51 -2.90
C SER A 68 17.25 22.03 -2.59
N ARG A 69 16.67 21.12 -3.41
CA ARG A 69 15.33 20.56 -3.26
C ARG A 69 15.30 19.19 -2.59
N LEU A 70 16.46 18.63 -2.19
CA LEU A 70 16.55 17.31 -1.57
C LEU A 70 15.74 17.16 -0.27
N GLY A 71 15.21 18.27 0.27
CA GLY A 71 14.38 18.22 1.47
C GLY A 71 15.21 17.97 2.75
N GLU A 72 14.49 17.58 3.81
CA GLU A 72 15.07 17.56 5.16
C GLU A 72 15.85 16.28 5.47
N HIS A 73 15.48 15.13 4.85
CA HIS A 73 16.09 13.85 5.18
C HIS A 73 16.42 13.04 3.92
N TYR A 74 17.70 12.78 3.69
CA TYR A 74 18.15 11.93 2.60
C TYR A 74 19.44 11.18 2.90
N ILE A 75 19.66 10.09 2.17
CA ILE A 75 20.88 9.29 2.19
C ILE A 75 21.60 9.54 0.87
N GLU A 76 22.85 10.01 0.94
CA GLU A 76 23.74 10.17 -0.22
C GLU A 76 24.66 8.98 -0.34
N ILE A 77 24.71 8.36 -1.51
CA ILE A 77 25.63 7.26 -1.83
C ILE A 77 26.47 7.66 -3.03
N SER A 78 27.78 7.84 -2.81
CA SER A 78 28.71 8.27 -3.84
C SER A 78 28.85 7.24 -4.95
N LYS A 79 28.87 7.70 -6.22
CA LYS A 79 29.14 6.90 -7.42
C LYS A 79 30.62 6.87 -7.81
N THR A 80 31.44 7.76 -7.28
CA THR A 80 32.86 7.91 -7.64
C THR A 80 33.68 6.65 -7.41
N VAL A 81 33.16 5.72 -6.63
CA VAL A 81 33.77 4.42 -6.34
C VAL A 81 33.49 3.37 -7.44
N THR A 82 32.57 3.64 -8.37
CA THR A 82 32.10 2.63 -9.33
C THR A 82 32.67 2.74 -10.73
N GLY A 83 33.17 3.89 -11.12
CA GLY A 83 33.91 4.10 -12.37
C GLY A 83 33.13 4.08 -13.68
N GLN A 84 31.84 3.76 -13.72
CA GLN A 84 31.01 3.75 -14.95
C GLN A 84 29.52 3.94 -14.70
N ALA A 85 28.80 4.32 -15.75
CA ALA A 85 27.35 4.44 -15.77
C ALA A 85 26.69 3.13 -15.35
N VAL A 86 25.91 3.20 -14.31
CA VAL A 86 25.32 2.08 -13.63
C VAL A 86 23.81 2.25 -13.66
N SER A 87 23.09 1.21 -13.98
CA SER A 87 21.65 1.26 -13.76
C SER A 87 21.36 1.18 -12.26
N VAL A 88 20.56 2.12 -11.76
CA VAL A 88 20.24 2.26 -10.36
C VAL A 88 18.75 2.03 -10.14
N ARG A 89 18.40 1.26 -9.12
CA ARG A 89 17.02 1.00 -8.70
C ARG A 89 16.96 0.89 -7.19
N LEU A 90 15.89 1.39 -6.60
CA LEU A 90 15.60 1.21 -5.19
C LEU A 90 14.38 0.29 -5.02
N ASP A 91 14.55 -0.79 -4.28
CA ASP A 91 13.48 -1.67 -3.84
C ASP A 91 13.09 -1.30 -2.41
N ASN A 92 11.83 -0.94 -2.19
CA ASN A 92 11.26 -0.56 -0.90
C ASN A 92 10.29 -1.64 -0.42
N ASP A 93 10.74 -2.51 0.47
CA ASP A 93 9.90 -3.49 1.18
C ASP A 93 9.38 -2.84 2.46
N TYR A 94 8.18 -2.29 2.39
CA TYR A 94 7.58 -1.60 3.54
C TYR A 94 7.14 -2.56 4.66
N MET A 95 6.80 -3.83 4.34
CA MET A 95 6.46 -4.83 5.35
C MET A 95 7.67 -5.17 6.23
N GLU A 96 8.83 -5.38 5.60
CA GLU A 96 10.10 -5.63 6.31
C GLU A 96 10.82 -4.34 6.71
N ARG A 97 10.31 -3.17 6.27
CA ARG A 97 10.97 -1.87 6.46
C ARG A 97 12.41 -1.88 5.96
N THR A 98 12.60 -2.45 4.78
CA THR A 98 13.92 -2.60 4.18
C THR A 98 13.96 -1.92 2.83
N MET A 99 14.88 -0.98 2.69
CA MET A 99 15.19 -0.36 1.40
C MET A 99 16.49 -0.97 0.86
N THR A 100 16.49 -1.37 -0.40
CA THR A 100 17.67 -1.93 -1.06
C THR A 100 17.98 -1.11 -2.31
N LEU A 101 19.03 -0.28 -2.26
CA LEU A 101 19.57 0.36 -3.45
C LEU A 101 20.41 -0.66 -4.21
N ILE A 102 20.08 -0.89 -5.47
CA ILE A 102 20.71 -1.85 -6.37
C ILE A 102 21.40 -1.07 -7.47
N MET A 103 22.71 -1.24 -7.58
CA MET A 103 23.55 -0.57 -8.60
C MET A 103 24.23 -1.64 -9.43
N LYS A 104 23.78 -1.81 -10.70
CA LYS A 104 24.39 -2.75 -11.65
C LYS A 104 25.57 -2.10 -12.35
N GLY A 105 26.66 -2.84 -12.53
CA GLY A 105 27.95 -2.34 -13.06
C GLY A 105 28.84 -1.73 -11.98
N ALA A 106 28.40 -1.72 -10.71
CA ALA A 106 29.12 -1.14 -9.60
C ALA A 106 29.92 -2.17 -8.81
N SER A 107 31.11 -1.77 -8.33
CA SER A 107 31.94 -2.54 -7.40
C SER A 107 31.90 -1.93 -6.00
N VAL A 108 31.72 -2.75 -4.97
CA VAL A 108 31.83 -2.28 -3.57
C VAL A 108 33.27 -2.18 -3.07
N ARG A 109 34.27 -2.56 -3.88
CA ARG A 109 35.70 -2.36 -3.54
C ARG A 109 35.99 -0.87 -3.47
N GLY A 110 36.13 -0.34 -2.27
CA GLY A 110 36.33 1.08 -2.04
C GLY A 110 35.17 1.81 -1.36
N TYR A 111 34.01 1.17 -1.18
CA TYR A 111 32.95 1.73 -0.34
C TYR A 111 33.37 1.68 1.14
N GLY A 112 33.91 2.79 1.62
CA GLY A 112 34.20 3.01 3.02
C GLY A 112 33.05 3.72 3.76
N ARG A 113 33.26 4.04 5.03
CA ARG A 113 32.30 4.79 5.85
C ARG A 113 31.93 6.17 5.26
N THR A 114 32.82 6.77 4.48
CA THR A 114 32.67 8.10 3.83
C THR A 114 31.85 8.06 2.55
N SER A 115 31.57 6.87 1.99
CA SER A 115 30.81 6.73 0.74
C SER A 115 29.30 6.81 0.92
N ILE A 116 28.83 6.76 2.16
CA ILE A 116 27.42 6.90 2.54
C ILE A 116 27.33 8.03 3.56
N LYS A 117 26.61 9.08 3.20
CA LYS A 117 26.38 10.22 4.09
C LYS A 117 24.89 10.33 4.41
N TYR A 118 24.58 10.85 5.56
CA TYR A 118 23.22 11.04 6.05
C TYR A 118 23.00 12.53 6.28
N HIS A 119 21.95 13.06 5.68
CA HIS A 119 21.64 14.50 5.74
C HIS A 119 20.28 14.69 6.40
N GLY A 120 20.18 15.66 7.32
CA GLY A 120 18.95 16.09 7.98
C GLY A 120 18.81 17.60 7.94
N GLY A 121 17.59 18.12 7.78
CA GLY A 121 17.31 19.52 7.49
C GLY A 121 17.70 20.51 8.59
N ASP A 122 17.76 20.07 9.84
CA ASP A 122 18.15 20.87 11.01
C ASP A 122 19.59 20.58 11.49
N GLY A 123 20.37 19.84 10.72
CA GLY A 123 21.71 19.39 11.10
C GLY A 123 21.74 18.28 12.15
N ASN A 124 20.60 17.85 12.66
CA ASN A 124 20.44 16.86 13.73
C ASN A 124 19.97 15.48 13.23
N PHE A 125 20.21 15.14 11.96
CA PHE A 125 19.89 13.80 11.48
C PHE A 125 20.70 12.76 12.24
N ARG A 126 20.05 12.13 13.19
CA ARG A 126 20.61 10.96 13.87
C ARG A 126 20.28 9.73 13.05
N LYS A 127 21.29 9.17 12.41
CA LYS A 127 21.18 7.93 11.61
C LYS A 127 20.38 6.85 12.36
N GLU A 128 20.62 6.72 13.65
CA GLU A 128 20.03 5.70 14.53
C GLU A 128 18.50 5.88 14.69
N GLU A 129 18.00 7.10 14.49
CA GLU A 129 16.56 7.41 14.56
C GLU A 129 15.82 6.96 13.29
N VAL A 130 16.54 6.78 12.18
CA VAL A 130 15.97 6.45 10.86
C VAL A 130 16.36 5.04 10.43
N ILE A 131 17.62 4.67 10.63
CA ILE A 131 18.20 3.41 10.15
C ILE A 131 18.66 2.57 11.34
N LYS A 132 18.04 1.41 11.52
CA LYS A 132 18.44 0.43 12.55
C LYS A 132 19.74 -0.28 12.20
N LYS A 133 19.87 -0.65 10.93
CA LYS A 133 21.01 -1.45 10.44
C LYS A 133 21.22 -1.16 8.95
N GLN A 134 22.48 -1.15 8.57
CA GLN A 134 22.83 -1.13 7.15
C GLN A 134 23.80 -2.27 6.83
N LYS A 135 23.71 -2.75 5.58
CA LYS A 135 24.61 -3.76 5.03
C LYS A 135 24.93 -3.39 3.59
N VAL A 136 26.17 -3.59 3.20
CA VAL A 136 26.60 -3.48 1.80
C VAL A 136 27.04 -4.87 1.35
N SER A 137 26.59 -5.31 0.19
CA SER A 137 26.95 -6.59 -0.39
C SER A 137 27.18 -6.47 -1.89
N GLN A 138 27.95 -7.35 -2.44
CA GLN A 138 28.19 -7.44 -3.88
C GLN A 138 27.95 -8.86 -4.38
N THR A 139 27.34 -8.98 -5.53
CA THR A 139 27.20 -10.24 -6.27
C THR A 139 27.52 -9.93 -7.73
N HIS A 140 28.62 -10.50 -8.25
CA HIS A 140 29.12 -10.15 -9.58
C HIS A 140 29.32 -8.63 -9.72
N GLU A 141 28.75 -8.02 -10.75
CA GLU A 141 28.82 -6.57 -11.03
C GLU A 141 27.65 -5.79 -10.40
N THR A 142 27.04 -6.30 -9.34
CA THR A 142 25.91 -5.65 -8.69
C THR A 142 26.21 -5.35 -7.25
N ALA A 143 26.27 -4.06 -6.90
CA ALA A 143 26.32 -3.60 -5.52
C ALA A 143 24.91 -3.44 -4.95
N ARG A 144 24.73 -3.84 -3.69
CA ARG A 144 23.47 -3.69 -2.94
C ARG A 144 23.73 -2.99 -1.62
N PHE A 145 23.02 -1.90 -1.40
CA PHE A 145 23.01 -1.15 -0.16
C PHE A 145 21.69 -1.41 0.54
N ILE A 146 21.70 -2.15 1.62
CA ILE A 146 20.50 -2.58 2.33
C ILE A 146 20.38 -1.77 3.61
N PHE A 147 19.26 -1.06 3.75
CA PHE A 147 18.93 -0.23 4.90
C PHE A 147 17.70 -0.79 5.61
N HIS A 148 17.85 -1.25 6.84
CA HIS A 148 16.73 -1.62 7.70
C HIS A 148 16.26 -0.36 8.43
N MET A 149 15.08 0.11 8.07
CA MET A 149 14.51 1.36 8.57
C MET A 149 13.80 1.14 9.91
N ASN A 150 13.70 2.18 10.74
CA ASN A 150 12.92 2.12 11.96
C ASN A 150 11.41 2.28 11.74
N ARG A 151 11.02 2.86 10.61
CA ARG A 151 9.64 3.19 10.20
C ARG A 151 9.47 2.98 8.70
N ILE A 152 8.24 3.18 8.22
CA ILE A 152 7.94 3.24 6.79
C ILE A 152 8.21 4.67 6.29
N TYR A 153 8.84 4.75 5.13
CA TYR A 153 9.07 5.96 4.37
C TYR A 153 8.60 5.76 2.93
N GLU A 154 8.21 6.84 2.30
CA GLU A 154 8.04 6.96 0.85
C GLU A 154 9.36 7.47 0.28
N PRO A 155 10.17 6.60 -0.29
CA PRO A 155 11.45 7.02 -0.84
C PRO A 155 11.28 7.62 -2.22
N GLU A 156 12.07 8.65 -2.50
CA GLU A 156 12.33 9.13 -3.85
C GLU A 156 13.80 8.89 -4.16
N LEU A 157 14.10 8.30 -5.32
CA LEU A 157 15.47 8.04 -5.74
C LEU A 157 15.88 9.09 -6.78
N LEU A 158 16.85 9.92 -6.44
CA LEU A 158 17.43 10.91 -7.31
C LEU A 158 18.86 10.52 -7.65
N GLU A 159 19.31 10.87 -8.84
CA GLU A 159 20.61 10.47 -9.38
C GLU A 159 21.31 11.66 -10.03
N SER A 160 22.58 11.90 -9.67
CA SER A 160 23.51 12.80 -10.35
C SER A 160 24.68 12.01 -10.94
N GLU A 161 25.60 12.70 -11.61
CA GLU A 161 26.85 12.08 -12.07
C GLU A 161 27.69 11.53 -10.90
N GLU A 162 27.66 12.19 -9.75
CA GLU A 162 28.54 11.90 -8.61
C GLU A 162 27.93 10.99 -7.56
N ALA A 163 26.59 11.00 -7.41
CA ALA A 163 25.91 10.30 -6.32
C ALA A 163 24.47 9.91 -6.64
N CYS A 164 23.97 8.96 -5.86
CA CYS A 164 22.54 8.64 -5.71
C CYS A 164 22.05 9.20 -4.38
N TYR A 165 20.82 9.72 -4.38
CA TYR A 165 20.19 10.30 -3.20
C TYR A 165 18.87 9.58 -2.95
N ILE A 166 18.71 9.00 -1.78
CA ILE A 166 17.44 8.43 -1.33
C ILE A 166 16.79 9.46 -0.41
N VAL A 167 15.82 10.19 -0.93
CA VAL A 167 15.03 11.15 -0.15
C VAL A 167 13.98 10.39 0.64
N LEU A 168 13.85 10.67 1.93
CA LEU A 168 13.00 9.95 2.87
C LEU A 168 11.87 10.87 3.35
N ARG A 169 10.64 10.61 2.92
CA ARG A 169 9.45 11.31 3.39
C ARG A 169 8.53 10.36 4.15
N ARG A 170 7.84 10.89 5.14
CA ARG A 170 6.80 10.10 5.81
C ARG A 170 5.60 9.98 4.88
N PRO A 171 4.85 8.85 4.91
CA PRO A 171 3.69 8.69 4.03
C PRO A 171 2.70 9.87 4.10
N LYS A 172 2.48 10.43 5.30
CA LYS A 172 1.59 11.58 5.52
C LYS A 172 2.15 12.93 5.04
N GLU A 173 3.42 13.01 4.74
CA GLU A 173 4.04 14.21 4.12
C GLU A 173 3.80 14.22 2.60
N VAL A 174 3.52 13.05 2.03
CA VAL A 174 3.28 12.87 0.59
C VAL A 174 1.80 12.76 0.26
N TYR A 175 1.04 12.01 1.07
CA TYR A 175 -0.35 11.68 0.80
C TYR A 175 -1.30 12.21 1.87
N SER A 176 -2.41 12.81 1.43
CA SER A 176 -3.48 13.27 2.33
C SER A 176 -4.14 12.10 3.07
N HIS A 177 -4.28 10.96 2.37
CA HIS A 177 -4.87 9.76 2.94
C HIS A 177 -3.92 8.58 2.81
N VAL A 178 -3.73 7.88 3.93
CA VAL A 178 -2.94 6.64 4.04
C VAL A 178 -3.81 5.58 4.67
N VAL A 179 -3.96 4.44 4.02
CA VAL A 179 -4.80 3.34 4.50
C VAL A 179 -4.04 2.03 4.51
N VAL A 180 -4.41 1.13 5.41
CA VAL A 180 -3.91 -0.24 5.39
C VAL A 180 -5.05 -1.18 5.06
N ILE A 181 -4.83 -1.99 4.04
CA ILE A 181 -5.75 -3.05 3.59
C ILE A 181 -5.12 -4.40 3.93
N ASP A 182 -5.84 -5.16 4.72
CA ASP A 182 -5.41 -6.46 5.19
C ASP A 182 -6.20 -7.57 4.48
N ALA A 183 -5.50 -8.49 3.82
CA ALA A 183 -6.09 -9.75 3.39
C ALA A 183 -5.98 -10.77 4.54
N GLY A 184 -7.12 -11.11 5.16
CA GLY A 184 -7.15 -12.03 6.29
C GLY A 184 -6.48 -13.36 6.00
N HIS A 185 -5.90 -14.00 7.05
CA HIS A 185 -5.21 -15.30 6.94
C HIS A 185 -4.00 -15.27 6.00
N GLY A 186 -3.57 -16.42 5.46
CA GLY A 186 -2.47 -16.57 4.50
C GLY A 186 -1.47 -17.64 4.93
N GLY A 187 -0.73 -18.19 3.97
CA GLY A 187 0.23 -19.28 4.24
C GLY A 187 -0.43 -20.49 4.87
N ASP A 188 0.05 -20.92 6.04
CA ASP A 188 -0.47 -22.06 6.78
C ASP A 188 -1.83 -21.78 7.48
N ASP A 189 -2.16 -20.51 7.71
CA ASP A 189 -3.49 -20.11 8.21
C ASP A 189 -4.48 -20.02 7.04
N GLU A 190 -5.22 -21.10 6.80
CA GLU A 190 -6.21 -21.17 5.73
C GLU A 190 -7.49 -20.36 6.01
N GLY A 191 -7.73 -19.97 7.27
CA GLY A 191 -9.00 -19.45 7.72
C GLY A 191 -10.12 -20.51 7.65
N THR A 192 -11.34 -20.07 7.41
CA THR A 192 -12.45 -20.98 7.14
C THR A 192 -12.48 -21.41 5.69
N GLY A 193 -13.43 -22.29 5.34
CA GLY A 193 -13.59 -22.80 3.99
C GLY A 193 -15.04 -23.11 3.61
N SER A 194 -15.24 -23.43 2.33
CA SER A 194 -16.49 -23.99 1.86
C SER A 194 -16.76 -25.36 2.50
N VAL A 195 -18.03 -25.77 2.57
CA VAL A 195 -18.43 -27.05 3.18
C VAL A 195 -17.62 -28.23 2.63
N ASP A 196 -17.30 -28.22 1.33
CA ASP A 196 -16.48 -29.22 0.65
C ASP A 196 -14.96 -28.92 0.69
N TRP A 197 -14.56 -27.90 1.41
CA TRP A 197 -13.17 -27.44 1.57
C TRP A 197 -12.38 -27.17 0.26
N LYS A 198 -13.08 -26.97 -0.87
CA LYS A 198 -12.44 -26.63 -2.14
C LYS A 198 -12.02 -25.18 -2.24
N TYR A 199 -12.61 -24.33 -1.43
CA TYR A 199 -12.33 -22.89 -1.39
C TYR A 199 -11.94 -22.50 0.02
N ARG A 200 -10.84 -21.77 0.14
CA ARG A 200 -10.30 -21.26 1.41
C ARG A 200 -10.59 -19.77 1.55
N GLU A 201 -10.76 -19.34 2.79
CA GLU A 201 -10.97 -17.93 3.12
C GLU A 201 -9.78 -17.08 2.68
N LYS A 202 -8.54 -17.50 3.00
CA LYS A 202 -7.31 -16.80 2.61
C LYS A 202 -7.25 -16.44 1.12
N ASP A 203 -7.71 -17.34 0.24
CA ASP A 203 -7.71 -17.13 -1.21
C ASP A 203 -8.78 -16.15 -1.65
N SER A 204 -9.95 -16.20 -1.01
CA SER A 204 -11.06 -15.29 -1.29
C SER A 204 -10.73 -13.87 -0.85
N ALA A 205 -10.20 -13.73 0.35
CA ALA A 205 -9.73 -12.45 0.90
C ALA A 205 -8.64 -11.83 -0.01
N LEU A 206 -7.63 -12.63 -0.41
CA LEU A 206 -6.55 -12.16 -1.28
C LEU A 206 -7.06 -11.67 -2.65
N LYS A 207 -7.99 -12.40 -3.27
CA LYS A 207 -8.57 -12.00 -4.56
C LYS A 207 -9.36 -10.69 -4.47
N ILE A 208 -10.13 -10.51 -3.40
CA ILE A 208 -10.89 -9.27 -3.17
C ILE A 208 -9.95 -8.11 -2.92
N VAL A 209 -8.91 -8.30 -2.09
CA VAL A 209 -7.88 -7.27 -1.84
C VAL A 209 -7.13 -6.94 -3.13
N GLY A 210 -6.83 -7.92 -3.99
CA GLY A 210 -6.24 -7.67 -5.31
C GLY A 210 -7.13 -6.82 -6.22
N CYS A 211 -8.46 -7.03 -6.19
CA CYS A 211 -9.40 -6.17 -6.89
C CYS A 211 -9.44 -4.75 -6.29
N LEU A 212 -9.42 -4.64 -4.96
CA LEU A 212 -9.40 -3.34 -4.26
C LEU A 212 -8.12 -2.57 -4.55
N LYS A 213 -6.97 -3.28 -4.62
CA LYS A 213 -5.71 -2.66 -5.05
C LYS A 213 -5.82 -2.03 -6.44
N GLN A 214 -6.39 -2.74 -7.41
CA GLN A 214 -6.56 -2.20 -8.77
C GLN A 214 -7.41 -0.91 -8.80
N ILE A 215 -8.35 -0.75 -7.87
CA ILE A 215 -9.15 0.46 -7.72
C ILE A 215 -8.30 1.57 -7.07
N LEU A 216 -7.64 1.26 -5.95
CA LEU A 216 -6.87 2.23 -5.17
C LEU A 216 -5.64 2.76 -5.91
N ASP A 217 -4.98 1.93 -6.74
CA ASP A 217 -3.85 2.34 -7.59
C ASP A 217 -4.20 3.48 -8.58
N GLY A 218 -5.48 3.69 -8.85
CA GLY A 218 -5.99 4.78 -9.70
C GLY A 218 -6.44 6.03 -8.92
N THR A 219 -6.08 6.15 -7.63
CA THR A 219 -6.54 7.24 -6.74
C THR A 219 -5.39 7.93 -6.01
N ASP A 220 -5.68 9.04 -5.34
CA ASP A 220 -4.72 9.76 -4.49
C ASP A 220 -4.59 9.17 -3.07
N ILE A 221 -5.23 8.02 -2.81
CA ILE A 221 -5.16 7.32 -1.52
C ILE A 221 -3.96 6.38 -1.55
N LYS A 222 -2.98 6.60 -0.70
CA LYS A 222 -1.89 5.63 -0.50
C LYS A 222 -2.40 4.43 0.28
N ALA A 223 -2.34 3.26 -0.34
CA ALA A 223 -2.71 2.02 0.30
C ALA A 223 -1.49 1.11 0.51
N TYR A 224 -1.32 0.65 1.75
CA TYR A 224 -0.39 -0.42 2.10
C TYR A 224 -1.16 -1.72 2.30
N TYR A 225 -0.58 -2.83 1.89
CA TYR A 225 -1.20 -4.16 1.94
C TYR A 225 -0.40 -5.06 2.86
N THR A 226 -1.07 -5.83 3.72
CA THR A 226 -0.38 -6.77 4.60
C THR A 226 0.21 -7.94 3.83
N ARG A 227 -0.46 -8.38 2.76
CA ARG A 227 0.03 -9.35 1.80
C ARG A 227 -0.67 -9.19 0.45
N LEU A 228 0.05 -9.50 -0.62
CA LEU A 228 -0.43 -9.56 -1.99
C LEU A 228 -0.14 -10.92 -2.64
N ASP A 229 0.37 -11.86 -1.86
CA ASP A 229 0.56 -13.27 -2.21
C ASP A 229 0.08 -14.20 -1.06
N ASP A 230 0.22 -15.52 -1.23
CA ASP A 230 -0.14 -16.50 -0.20
C ASP A 230 1.03 -16.74 0.74
N ARG A 231 1.14 -15.90 1.78
CA ARG A 231 2.16 -16.01 2.84
C ARG A 231 1.56 -15.75 4.20
N ASP A 232 2.23 -16.26 5.22
CA ASP A 232 1.89 -15.97 6.61
C ASP A 232 2.20 -14.51 6.94
N VAL A 233 1.23 -13.84 7.58
CA VAL A 233 1.42 -12.52 8.18
C VAL A 233 0.85 -12.56 9.59
N SER A 234 1.70 -12.34 10.58
CA SER A 234 1.27 -12.36 11.96
C SER A 234 0.26 -11.24 12.25
N LYS A 235 -0.68 -11.51 13.17
CA LYS A 235 -1.66 -10.49 13.61
C LYS A 235 -0.96 -9.23 14.14
N ARG A 236 0.23 -9.37 14.73
CA ARG A 236 1.06 -8.27 15.20
C ARG A 236 1.55 -7.41 14.04
N ASP A 237 2.01 -8.03 12.95
CA ASP A 237 2.57 -7.30 11.81
C ASP A 237 1.49 -6.54 11.03
N ARG A 238 0.25 -7.08 10.97
CA ARG A 238 -0.91 -6.38 10.40
C ARG A 238 -1.18 -5.06 11.12
N VAL A 239 -1.23 -5.06 12.44
CA VAL A 239 -1.43 -3.85 13.25
C VAL A 239 -0.20 -2.94 13.20
N ARG A 240 1.01 -3.51 13.25
CA ARG A 240 2.25 -2.75 13.15
C ARG A 240 2.32 -1.94 11.86
N LEU A 241 1.91 -2.53 10.72
CA LEU A 241 1.88 -1.84 9.44
C LEU A 241 1.03 -0.57 9.51
N ALA A 242 -0.17 -0.63 10.08
CA ALA A 242 -1.05 0.53 10.22
C ALA A 242 -0.41 1.65 11.07
N LYS A 243 0.25 1.27 12.17
CA LYS A 243 0.97 2.21 13.04
C LYS A 243 2.18 2.84 12.35
N ASP A 244 3.04 2.01 11.73
CA ASP A 244 4.28 2.46 11.11
C ASP A 244 4.02 3.35 9.87
N ALA A 245 2.95 3.08 9.12
CA ALA A 245 2.52 3.90 8.00
C ALA A 245 1.82 5.21 8.42
N GLY A 246 1.42 5.34 9.67
CA GLY A 246 0.57 6.44 10.13
C GLY A 246 -0.80 6.43 9.44
N ALA A 247 -1.38 5.24 9.29
CA ALA A 247 -2.61 5.05 8.53
C ALA A 247 -3.80 5.80 9.14
N ASP A 248 -4.73 6.21 8.28
CA ASP A 248 -6.01 6.80 8.70
C ASP A 248 -6.98 5.72 9.18
N VAL A 249 -6.92 4.54 8.55
CA VAL A 249 -7.77 3.38 8.85
C VAL A 249 -7.05 2.08 8.55
N LEU A 250 -7.51 1.00 9.21
CA LEU A 250 -7.16 -0.39 8.92
C LEU A 250 -8.43 -1.16 8.54
N ILE A 251 -8.45 -1.72 7.33
CA ILE A 251 -9.58 -2.53 6.83
C ILE A 251 -9.07 -3.94 6.56
N SER A 252 -9.62 -4.93 7.28
CA SER A 252 -9.29 -6.34 7.10
C SER A 252 -10.43 -7.07 6.40
N VAL A 253 -10.12 -7.77 5.31
CA VAL A 253 -11.10 -8.48 4.48
C VAL A 253 -11.08 -9.96 4.84
N HIS A 254 -12.25 -10.49 5.19
CA HIS A 254 -12.51 -11.86 5.64
C HIS A 254 -13.75 -12.44 5.00
N CYS A 255 -13.92 -13.75 5.14
CA CYS A 255 -15.15 -14.46 4.83
C CYS A 255 -15.60 -15.23 6.06
N ASN A 256 -16.87 -15.07 6.40
CA ASN A 256 -17.45 -15.68 7.57
C ASN A 256 -17.75 -17.19 7.38
N ALA A 257 -17.93 -17.88 8.48
CA ALA A 257 -18.53 -19.21 8.54
C ALA A 257 -19.49 -19.27 9.74
N SER A 258 -20.55 -20.01 9.56
CA SER A 258 -21.38 -20.45 10.69
C SER A 258 -20.92 -21.82 11.20
N ASP A 259 -21.45 -22.25 12.33
CA ASP A 259 -21.23 -23.60 12.80
C ASP A 259 -21.46 -24.61 11.68
N ALA A 260 -20.66 -25.69 11.66
CA ALA A 260 -20.52 -26.63 10.53
C ALA A 260 -21.84 -27.16 9.95
N TYR A 261 -22.91 -27.12 10.70
CA TYR A 261 -24.23 -27.63 10.33
C TYR A 261 -25.26 -26.55 9.97
N ASP A 262 -24.98 -25.25 10.23
CA ASP A 262 -25.84 -24.14 9.83
C ASP A 262 -25.37 -23.51 8.51
N THR A 263 -25.99 -23.94 7.41
CA THR A 263 -25.76 -23.38 6.08
C THR A 263 -26.74 -22.25 5.72
N THR A 264 -27.60 -21.84 6.64
CA THR A 264 -28.63 -20.82 6.41
C THR A 264 -28.12 -19.40 6.56
N ALA A 265 -27.12 -19.18 7.42
CA ALA A 265 -26.48 -17.89 7.61
C ALA A 265 -25.86 -17.41 6.32
N LYS A 266 -26.17 -16.17 5.90
CA LYS A 266 -25.68 -15.55 4.65
C LYS A 266 -25.66 -14.03 4.78
N GLY A 267 -24.93 -13.38 3.86
CA GLY A 267 -24.86 -11.91 3.75
C GLY A 267 -23.60 -11.33 4.36
N VAL A 268 -23.52 -10.02 4.35
CA VAL A 268 -22.35 -9.23 4.76
C VAL A 268 -22.53 -8.69 6.17
N GLU A 269 -21.48 -8.75 6.97
CA GLU A 269 -21.43 -8.08 8.29
C GLU A 269 -20.05 -7.46 8.51
N THR A 270 -19.95 -6.55 9.47
CA THR A 270 -18.68 -5.91 9.82
C THR A 270 -18.46 -5.95 11.33
N LEU A 271 -17.19 -6.12 11.69
CA LEU A 271 -16.74 -6.11 13.07
C LEU A 271 -15.96 -4.83 13.33
N TYR A 272 -16.07 -4.26 14.54
CA TYR A 272 -15.38 -3.02 14.89
C TYR A 272 -14.86 -3.03 16.33
N SER A 273 -13.87 -2.17 16.59
CA SER A 273 -13.36 -1.86 17.93
C SER A 273 -14.20 -0.75 18.57
N GLY A 274 -14.61 -0.97 19.81
CA GLY A 274 -15.29 0.04 20.63
C GLY A 274 -14.34 0.88 21.49
N ARG A 275 -13.04 0.74 21.33
CA ARG A 275 -12.00 1.45 22.10
C ARG A 275 -11.86 2.90 21.63
N LYS A 276 -11.52 3.81 22.55
CA LYS A 276 -11.32 5.23 22.23
C LYS A 276 -10.12 5.44 21.31
N GLU A 277 -9.08 4.64 21.46
CA GLU A 277 -7.84 4.68 20.67
C GLU A 277 -8.09 4.41 19.18
N THR A 278 -9.22 3.79 18.85
CA THR A 278 -9.64 3.51 17.48
C THR A 278 -10.59 4.58 16.93
N THR A 279 -10.40 5.81 17.35
CA THR A 279 -11.13 6.99 16.85
C THR A 279 -10.11 8.03 16.40
N ALA A 280 -10.29 8.60 15.21
CA ALA A 280 -9.46 9.65 14.64
C ALA A 280 -10.33 10.79 14.09
N GLY A 281 -10.29 11.94 14.76
CA GLY A 281 -11.22 13.05 14.47
C GLY A 281 -12.66 12.60 14.66
N ASN A 282 -13.51 12.84 13.67
CA ASN A 282 -14.94 12.45 13.69
C ASN A 282 -15.18 11.00 13.19
N LEU A 283 -14.14 10.25 12.89
CA LEU A 283 -14.25 8.87 12.42
C LEU A 283 -13.94 7.88 13.54
N SER A 284 -14.92 7.08 13.94
CA SER A 284 -14.73 5.92 14.80
C SER A 284 -14.71 4.62 14.01
N SER A 285 -14.14 3.55 14.61
CA SER A 285 -14.21 2.20 14.05
C SER A 285 -15.64 1.74 13.74
N ARG A 286 -16.60 2.11 14.60
CA ARG A 286 -18.02 1.79 14.38
C ARG A 286 -18.58 2.48 13.14
N GLN A 287 -18.21 3.75 12.92
CA GLN A 287 -18.67 4.49 11.76
C GLN A 287 -18.03 3.97 10.47
N LEU A 288 -16.72 3.67 10.50
CA LEU A 288 -16.01 3.01 9.39
C LEU A 288 -16.68 1.69 9.00
N ALA A 289 -16.95 0.84 10.02
CA ALA A 289 -17.60 -0.45 9.81
C ALA A 289 -19.00 -0.30 9.21
N LYS A 290 -19.77 0.71 9.65
CA LYS A 290 -21.10 1.00 9.14
C LYS A 290 -21.04 1.47 7.68
N ASP A 291 -20.19 2.44 7.37
CA ASP A 291 -20.08 3.01 6.03
C ASP A 291 -19.66 1.92 5.03
N ILE A 292 -18.71 1.05 5.38
CA ILE A 292 -18.29 -0.06 4.52
C ILE A 292 -19.42 -1.09 4.36
N LEU A 293 -20.10 -1.48 5.44
CA LEU A 293 -21.19 -2.45 5.35
C LEU A 293 -22.31 -1.96 4.43
N ASP A 294 -22.69 -0.69 4.57
CA ASP A 294 -23.76 -0.11 3.76
C ASP A 294 -23.41 -0.11 2.28
N GLU A 295 -22.19 0.37 1.93
CA GLU A 295 -21.74 0.48 0.55
C GLU A 295 -21.43 -0.90 -0.10
N VAL A 296 -20.93 -1.88 0.67
CA VAL A 296 -20.74 -3.24 0.15
C VAL A 296 -22.09 -3.89 -0.15
N CYS A 297 -23.09 -3.72 0.72
CA CYS A 297 -24.42 -4.26 0.47
C CYS A 297 -25.12 -3.59 -0.71
N GLU A 298 -24.93 -2.27 -0.89
CA GLU A 298 -25.44 -1.52 -2.04
C GLU A 298 -24.81 -1.99 -3.35
N ALA A 299 -23.48 -2.12 -3.38
CA ALA A 299 -22.74 -2.53 -4.57
C ALA A 299 -23.01 -4.00 -5.00
N THR A 300 -23.37 -4.87 -4.04
CA THR A 300 -23.45 -6.31 -4.27
C THR A 300 -24.86 -6.90 -4.25
N ASP A 301 -25.87 -6.12 -3.84
CA ASP A 301 -27.23 -6.59 -3.53
C ASP A 301 -27.24 -7.80 -2.58
N ARG A 302 -26.26 -7.86 -1.65
CA ARG A 302 -26.17 -8.93 -0.66
C ARG A 302 -26.90 -8.54 0.62
N GLN A 303 -27.41 -9.55 1.31
CA GLN A 303 -28.13 -9.35 2.58
C GLN A 303 -27.25 -8.58 3.58
N ARG A 304 -27.72 -7.41 3.99
CA ARG A 304 -27.11 -6.63 5.08
C ARG A 304 -27.38 -7.30 6.41
N ARG A 305 -26.32 -7.61 7.16
CA ARG A 305 -26.40 -8.13 8.53
C ARG A 305 -26.08 -7.03 9.54
N LYS A 306 -25.22 -7.29 10.50
CA LYS A 306 -24.97 -6.43 11.66
C LYS A 306 -23.60 -5.78 11.60
N VAL A 307 -23.47 -4.65 12.30
CA VAL A 307 -22.20 -4.05 12.72
C VAL A 307 -21.97 -4.50 14.17
N ILE A 308 -20.91 -5.28 14.40
CA ILE A 308 -20.73 -6.03 15.66
C ILE A 308 -19.46 -5.57 16.38
N ARG A 309 -19.58 -5.20 17.64
CA ARG A 309 -18.41 -4.91 18.47
C ARG A 309 -17.67 -6.20 18.85
N ARG A 310 -16.32 -6.22 18.67
CA ARG A 310 -15.47 -7.39 18.94
C ARG A 310 -14.10 -6.97 19.50
N ASP A 311 -14.07 -6.31 20.64
CA ASP A 311 -12.82 -5.76 21.25
C ASP A 311 -11.78 -6.83 21.58
N GLN A 312 -12.19 -8.10 21.74
CA GLN A 312 -11.29 -9.21 22.07
C GLN A 312 -10.45 -9.72 20.89
N LEU A 313 -10.82 -9.37 19.64
CA LEU A 313 -10.03 -9.75 18.47
C LEU A 313 -8.71 -8.96 18.45
N TYR A 314 -7.62 -9.62 18.04
CA TYR A 314 -6.28 -9.04 18.12
C TYR A 314 -6.18 -7.66 17.41
N LEU A 315 -6.68 -7.55 16.18
CA LEU A 315 -6.67 -6.29 15.43
C LEU A 315 -7.48 -5.21 16.18
N MET A 316 -8.66 -5.57 16.70
CA MET A 316 -9.53 -4.64 17.41
C MET A 316 -8.93 -4.17 18.73
N HIS A 317 -8.16 -5.05 19.38
CA HIS A 317 -7.55 -4.76 20.68
C HIS A 317 -6.28 -3.91 20.56
N HIS A 318 -5.49 -4.08 19.50
CA HIS A 318 -4.16 -3.48 19.39
C HIS A 318 -4.04 -2.37 18.36
N ALA A 319 -5.03 -2.13 17.50
CA ALA A 319 -5.00 -1.01 16.57
C ALA A 319 -5.12 0.33 17.32
N ASP A 320 -4.34 1.32 16.85
CA ASP A 320 -4.36 2.71 17.33
C ASP A 320 -5.09 3.63 16.33
N VAL A 321 -5.75 3.05 15.32
CA VAL A 321 -6.48 3.74 14.26
C VAL A 321 -7.88 3.13 14.12
N PRO A 322 -8.85 3.83 13.51
CA PRO A 322 -10.13 3.22 13.15
C PRO A 322 -9.93 1.92 12.39
N VAL A 323 -10.55 0.84 12.87
CA VAL A 323 -10.33 -0.52 12.36
C VAL A 323 -11.64 -1.27 12.17
N THR A 324 -11.76 -2.00 11.07
CA THR A 324 -12.89 -2.90 10.80
C THR A 324 -12.43 -4.20 10.16
N ILE A 325 -13.12 -5.29 10.48
CA ILE A 325 -13.10 -6.53 9.71
C ILE A 325 -14.39 -6.57 8.89
N VAL A 326 -14.27 -6.85 7.60
CA VAL A 326 -15.39 -6.96 6.67
C VAL A 326 -15.58 -8.43 6.33
N GLU A 327 -16.65 -9.02 6.84
CA GLU A 327 -17.09 -10.38 6.56
C GLU A 327 -17.98 -10.35 5.31
N VAL A 328 -17.41 -10.60 4.15
CA VAL A 328 -18.04 -10.35 2.84
C VAL A 328 -19.06 -11.40 2.42
N GLY A 329 -19.25 -12.43 3.23
CA GLY A 329 -20.22 -13.50 3.02
C GLY A 329 -19.83 -14.77 3.78
N TYR A 330 -20.73 -15.73 3.84
CA TYR A 330 -20.54 -17.00 4.57
C TYR A 330 -20.06 -18.11 3.62
N MET A 331 -18.87 -18.64 3.86
CA MET A 331 -18.31 -19.72 3.06
C MET A 331 -19.07 -21.04 3.24
N THR A 332 -19.79 -21.21 4.34
CA THR A 332 -20.70 -22.34 4.61
C THR A 332 -22.02 -22.21 3.86
N ASN A 333 -22.38 -21.03 3.33
CA ASN A 333 -23.63 -20.83 2.60
C ASN A 333 -23.44 -20.98 1.08
N ARG A 334 -24.26 -21.83 0.44
CA ARG A 334 -24.17 -22.11 -1.00
C ARG A 334 -24.40 -20.87 -1.88
N SER A 335 -25.27 -19.93 -1.47
CA SER A 335 -25.54 -18.71 -2.22
C SER A 335 -24.35 -17.76 -2.17
N ASP A 336 -23.80 -17.54 -0.97
CA ASP A 336 -22.65 -16.68 -0.77
C ASP A 336 -21.42 -17.26 -1.49
N MET A 337 -21.19 -18.58 -1.39
CA MET A 337 -20.09 -19.21 -2.11
C MET A 337 -20.21 -19.10 -3.63
N ARG A 338 -21.42 -19.24 -4.20
CA ARG A 338 -21.62 -19.01 -5.64
C ARG A 338 -21.31 -17.58 -6.06
N TYR A 339 -21.52 -16.62 -5.15
CA TYR A 339 -21.20 -15.21 -5.35
C TYR A 339 -19.69 -14.99 -5.25
N LEU A 340 -19.07 -15.38 -4.14
CA LEU A 340 -17.66 -15.15 -3.82
C LEU A 340 -16.66 -15.73 -4.85
N LYS A 341 -17.01 -16.85 -5.50
CA LYS A 341 -16.17 -17.50 -6.54
C LYS A 341 -16.00 -16.69 -7.81
N LYS A 342 -16.89 -15.76 -8.13
CA LYS A 342 -16.91 -15.06 -9.42
C LYS A 342 -16.07 -13.79 -9.32
N GLN A 343 -15.08 -13.64 -10.20
CA GLN A 343 -14.21 -12.47 -10.24
C GLN A 343 -14.98 -11.15 -10.38
N LYS A 344 -16.06 -11.14 -11.19
CA LYS A 344 -16.94 -9.95 -11.30
C LYS A 344 -17.47 -9.54 -9.94
N ASN A 345 -17.95 -10.47 -9.15
CA ASN A 345 -18.55 -10.21 -7.84
C ASN A 345 -17.48 -9.79 -6.80
N GLN A 346 -16.26 -10.33 -6.90
CA GLN A 346 -15.13 -9.88 -6.08
C GLN A 346 -14.78 -8.40 -6.34
N ARG A 347 -14.90 -7.96 -7.60
CA ARG A 347 -14.75 -6.53 -7.96
C ARG A 347 -15.90 -5.68 -7.41
N GLU A 348 -17.14 -6.18 -7.41
CA GLU A 348 -18.28 -5.48 -6.82
C GLU A 348 -18.10 -5.32 -5.30
N ILE A 349 -17.62 -6.35 -4.59
CA ILE A 349 -17.25 -6.25 -3.17
C ILE A 349 -16.15 -5.20 -2.96
N ALA A 350 -15.08 -5.26 -3.75
CA ALA A 350 -13.97 -4.32 -3.67
C ALA A 350 -14.43 -2.88 -3.92
N GLN A 351 -15.33 -2.65 -4.90
CA GLN A 351 -15.92 -1.35 -5.17
C GLN A 351 -16.74 -0.83 -3.97
N GLY A 352 -17.53 -1.70 -3.34
CA GLY A 352 -18.28 -1.35 -2.14
C GLY A 352 -17.37 -0.98 -0.97
N ILE A 353 -16.27 -1.73 -0.75
CA ILE A 353 -15.27 -1.38 0.28
C ILE A 353 -14.64 -0.03 -0.01
N TYR A 354 -14.26 0.24 -1.26
CA TYR A 354 -13.72 1.54 -1.69
C TYR A 354 -14.69 2.69 -1.47
N ASN A 355 -15.97 2.53 -1.85
CA ASN A 355 -16.99 3.55 -1.65
C ASN A 355 -17.16 3.87 -0.17
N GLY A 356 -17.25 2.84 0.69
CA GLY A 356 -17.35 3.00 2.14
C GLY A 356 -16.12 3.66 2.77
N LEU A 357 -14.92 3.33 2.27
CA LEU A 357 -13.68 3.99 2.65
C LEU A 357 -13.73 5.48 2.31
N CYS A 358 -14.04 5.85 1.07
CA CYS A 358 -14.13 7.25 0.64
C CYS A 358 -15.15 8.05 1.48
N LYS A 359 -16.30 7.45 1.78
CA LYS A 359 -17.33 8.05 2.65
C LYS A 359 -16.80 8.30 4.07
N SER A 360 -16.04 7.34 4.61
CA SER A 360 -15.43 7.45 5.93
C SER A 360 -14.32 8.50 5.98
N LEU A 361 -13.44 8.58 4.98
CA LEU A 361 -12.37 9.57 4.91
C LEU A 361 -12.93 11.00 4.82
N LYS A 362 -13.99 11.23 4.02
CA LYS A 362 -14.70 12.53 3.97
C LYS A 362 -15.31 12.93 5.33
N ARG A 363 -15.70 11.98 6.19
CA ARG A 363 -16.17 12.27 7.55
C ARG A 363 -15.04 12.72 8.46
N LYS A 364 -13.87 12.11 8.30
CA LYS A 364 -12.67 12.45 9.08
C LYS A 364 -12.24 13.90 8.82
N GLU A 365 -12.38 14.39 7.59
CA GLU A 365 -12.01 15.75 7.19
C GLU A 365 -13.00 16.83 7.64
N ARG A 366 -14.24 16.48 7.90
CA ARG A 366 -15.26 17.42 8.38
C ARG A 366 -15.04 17.71 9.87
N ASN A 367 -14.23 18.71 10.18
CA ASN A 367 -14.08 19.30 11.51
C ASN A 367 -15.09 20.42 11.74
#